data_b186867af879c01bf3b7d28c119c9278
#
_entry.id   b186867af879c01bf3b7d28c119c9278
#
_cell.length_a   1.000
_cell.length_b   1.000
_cell.length_c   1.000
_cell.angle_alpha   90.00
_cell.angle_beta   90.00
_cell.angle_gamma   90.00
#
_symmetry.space_group_name_H-M   'P 1'
#
loop_
_entity.id
_entity.type
_entity.pdbx_description
1 polymer ?
#
loop_
_entity_poly.entity_id
_entity_poly.type
_entity_poly.pdbx_seq_one_letter_code
_entity_poly.pdbx_strand_id
1 'polypeptide(L)'
;MKHFKAIAAMSLNRVIGADGKIPWHLPEDFKWFKKMTMGNVVVMGRKTFESIGKPLPNRKNMVLTRHPQRLITQHPEIFGAFHEWRGGNYLKRPYQFHFSKMDGKAQTDILIFRSLDKLDPAEFPNDIFICGGAQIYEQALPRCSDLYLTLVKREVAGGDAFFPPFEDKFELVKELRDEPEFKILHYRHKNLAEEAPPKKVKKAKDSKQGVLGLEG
;
A
#
# COMPACT_ATOMS: atom_id res chain seq x y z
N MET A 1 9.18 -1.72 16.37
CA MET A 1 8.10 -2.59 15.81
C MET A 1 7.70 -1.99 14.48
N LYS A 2 7.54 -2.78 13.42
CA LYS A 2 7.15 -2.28 12.11
C LYS A 2 5.64 -1.96 12.08
N HIS A 3 5.29 -0.80 11.51
CA HIS A 3 3.91 -0.30 11.44
C HIS A 3 3.45 -0.21 9.99
N PHE A 4 2.14 -0.09 9.79
CA PHE A 4 1.59 0.32 8.49
C PHE A 4 1.91 1.79 8.21
N LYS A 5 1.86 2.16 6.94
CA LYS A 5 1.81 3.55 6.47
C LYS A 5 0.50 3.74 5.72
N ALA A 6 -0.16 4.87 5.89
CA ALA A 6 -1.35 5.19 5.11
C ALA A 6 -0.98 6.14 3.96
N ILE A 7 -1.62 5.95 2.82
CA ILE A 7 -1.52 6.86 1.67
C ILE A 7 -2.92 7.09 1.10
N ALA A 8 -3.32 8.34 0.99
CA ALA A 8 -4.67 8.72 0.60
C ALA A 8 -4.70 10.05 -0.14
N ALA A 9 -5.74 10.28 -0.93
CA ALA A 9 -6.13 11.59 -1.42
C ALA A 9 -7.55 11.90 -0.93
N MET A 10 -7.79 13.12 -0.43
CA MET A 10 -9.12 13.57 -0.02
C MET A 10 -9.35 15.03 -0.42
N SER A 11 -10.61 15.42 -0.62
CA SER A 11 -11.03 16.81 -0.80
C SER A 11 -11.06 17.59 0.52
N LEU A 12 -11.30 18.91 0.45
CA LEU A 12 -11.42 19.75 1.65
C LEU A 12 -12.55 19.27 2.58
N ASN A 13 -13.65 18.77 2.04
CA ASN A 13 -14.76 18.16 2.78
C ASN A 13 -14.61 16.63 2.97
N ARG A 14 -13.36 16.13 2.96
CA ARG A 14 -12.96 14.76 3.29
C ARG A 14 -13.48 13.67 2.35
N VAL A 15 -14.06 14.00 1.21
CA VAL A 15 -14.49 13.01 0.22
C VAL A 15 -13.26 12.29 -0.35
N ILE A 16 -13.33 10.96 -0.44
CA ILE A 16 -12.33 10.09 -1.07
C ILE A 16 -12.93 9.27 -2.22
N GLY A 17 -14.24 9.31 -2.37
CA GLY A 17 -14.97 8.60 -3.43
C GLY A 17 -16.38 9.13 -3.61
N ALA A 18 -16.89 8.95 -4.84
CA ALA A 18 -18.27 9.19 -5.24
C ALA A 18 -18.62 8.14 -6.30
N ASP A 19 -19.73 7.44 -6.15
CA ASP A 19 -20.22 6.40 -7.06
C ASP A 19 -19.14 5.34 -7.41
N GLY A 20 -18.37 4.94 -6.39
CA GLY A 20 -17.30 3.96 -6.54
C GLY A 20 -16.06 4.42 -7.31
N LYS A 21 -15.90 5.73 -7.56
CA LYS A 21 -14.76 6.32 -8.28
C LYS A 21 -14.12 7.43 -7.47
N ILE A 22 -12.86 7.74 -7.80
CA ILE A 22 -12.20 8.96 -7.31
C ILE A 22 -12.77 10.15 -8.10
N PRO A 23 -13.35 11.19 -7.43
CA PRO A 23 -14.09 12.25 -8.12
C PRO A 23 -13.20 13.37 -8.70
N TRP A 24 -11.92 13.06 -8.95
CA TRP A 24 -10.97 13.95 -9.61
C TRP A 24 -9.99 13.17 -10.47
N HIS A 25 -9.32 13.87 -11.35
CA HIS A 25 -8.24 13.33 -12.16
C HIS A 25 -7.00 14.21 -11.98
N LEU A 26 -6.03 13.74 -11.21
CA LEU A 26 -4.77 14.42 -10.88
C LEU A 26 -3.59 13.53 -11.29
N PRO A 27 -3.08 13.65 -12.52
CA PRO A 27 -2.00 12.79 -13.02
C PRO A 27 -0.74 12.81 -12.16
N GLU A 28 -0.40 13.97 -11.58
CA GLU A 28 0.77 14.12 -10.73
C GLU A 28 0.61 13.40 -9.38
N ASP A 29 -0.60 13.36 -8.81
CA ASP A 29 -0.90 12.56 -7.63
C ASP A 29 -0.80 11.06 -7.92
N PHE A 30 -1.30 10.60 -9.07
CA PHE A 30 -1.14 9.20 -9.49
C PHE A 30 0.35 8.83 -9.68
N LYS A 31 1.18 9.72 -10.23
CA LYS A 31 2.64 9.52 -10.32
C LYS A 31 3.28 9.42 -8.94
N TRP A 32 2.88 10.29 -8.02
CA TRP A 32 3.32 10.27 -6.62
C TRP A 32 2.92 8.97 -5.93
N PHE A 33 1.66 8.58 -5.98
CA PHE A 33 1.16 7.31 -5.44
C PHE A 33 1.96 6.12 -5.99
N LYS A 34 2.15 6.08 -7.30
CA LYS A 34 2.96 5.03 -7.95
C LYS A 34 4.38 5.00 -7.41
N LYS A 35 5.04 6.15 -7.30
CA LYS A 35 6.41 6.27 -6.78
C LYS A 35 6.53 5.76 -5.34
N MET A 36 5.61 6.14 -4.48
CA MET A 36 5.62 5.75 -3.06
C MET A 36 5.35 4.27 -2.85
N THR A 37 4.46 3.69 -3.64
CA THR A 37 4.02 2.31 -3.45
C THR A 37 4.78 1.27 -4.29
N MET A 38 5.60 1.70 -5.24
CA MET A 38 6.36 0.80 -6.14
C MET A 38 7.30 -0.11 -5.33
N GLY A 39 7.27 -1.41 -5.63
CA GLY A 39 8.07 -2.42 -4.92
C GLY A 39 7.58 -2.74 -3.52
N ASN A 40 6.53 -2.11 -3.05
CA ASN A 40 5.98 -2.25 -1.70
C ASN A 40 4.69 -3.08 -1.69
N VAL A 41 4.15 -3.28 -0.49
CA VAL A 41 2.85 -3.91 -0.27
C VAL A 41 1.77 -2.84 -0.26
N VAL A 42 0.66 -3.07 -0.96
CA VAL A 42 -0.52 -2.20 -0.94
C VAL A 42 -1.71 -2.97 -0.39
N VAL A 43 -2.38 -2.42 0.61
CA VAL A 43 -3.54 -3.02 1.27
C VAL A 43 -4.77 -2.18 0.97
N MET A 44 -5.82 -2.81 0.45
CA MET A 44 -7.06 -2.14 0.11
C MET A 44 -8.29 -3.02 0.37
N GLY A 45 -9.42 -2.40 0.59
CA GLY A 45 -10.70 -3.11 0.65
C GLY A 45 -11.17 -3.57 -0.72
N ARG A 46 -12.07 -4.57 -0.73
CA ARG A 46 -12.67 -5.11 -1.96
C ARG A 46 -13.21 -4.03 -2.90
N LYS A 47 -14.02 -3.09 -2.42
CA LYS A 47 -14.61 -2.03 -3.26
C LYS A 47 -13.54 -1.16 -3.94
N THR A 48 -12.45 -0.85 -3.25
CA THR A 48 -11.32 -0.10 -3.81
C THR A 48 -10.61 -0.91 -4.89
N PHE A 49 -10.40 -2.21 -4.65
CA PHE A 49 -9.80 -3.10 -5.64
C PHE A 49 -10.65 -3.20 -6.90
N GLU A 50 -11.96 -3.37 -6.75
CA GLU A 50 -12.95 -3.41 -7.86
C GLU A 50 -12.97 -2.08 -8.64
N SER A 51 -12.91 -0.94 -7.94
CA SER A 51 -12.85 0.39 -8.57
C SER A 51 -11.57 0.59 -9.41
N ILE A 52 -10.44 0.05 -8.97
CA ILE A 52 -9.18 0.05 -9.75
C ILE A 52 -9.28 -0.91 -10.95
N GLY A 53 -10.05 -1.98 -10.82
CA GLY A 53 -10.35 -2.94 -11.90
C GLY A 53 -9.22 -3.90 -12.27
N LYS A 54 -8.04 -3.75 -11.65
CA LYS A 54 -6.87 -4.62 -11.90
C LYS A 54 -5.86 -4.52 -10.75
N PRO A 55 -5.05 -5.55 -10.52
CA PRO A 55 -3.95 -5.46 -9.56
C PRO A 55 -2.92 -4.42 -10.00
N LEU A 56 -2.37 -3.71 -9.03
CA LEU A 56 -1.33 -2.73 -9.25
C LEU A 56 0.00 -3.42 -9.58
N PRO A 57 0.61 -3.19 -10.76
CA PRO A 57 1.80 -3.90 -11.20
C PRO A 57 3.03 -3.53 -10.35
N ASN A 58 3.96 -4.50 -10.19
CA ASN A 58 5.19 -4.38 -9.41
C ASN A 58 4.95 -4.02 -7.94
N ARG A 59 3.84 -4.49 -7.39
CA ARG A 59 3.44 -4.36 -5.98
C ARG A 59 2.80 -5.65 -5.52
N LYS A 60 2.93 -5.95 -4.23
CA LYS A 60 2.15 -7.02 -3.62
C LYS A 60 0.80 -6.46 -3.22
N ASN A 61 -0.26 -6.88 -3.92
CA ASN A 61 -1.62 -6.40 -3.67
C ASN A 61 -2.28 -7.26 -2.58
N MET A 62 -2.74 -6.63 -1.53
CA MET A 62 -3.52 -7.27 -0.47
C MET A 62 -4.94 -6.74 -0.48
N VAL A 63 -5.91 -7.62 -0.66
CA VAL A 63 -7.31 -7.27 -0.70
C VAL A 63 -8.03 -7.80 0.54
N LEU A 64 -8.66 -6.90 1.28
CA LEU A 64 -9.43 -7.23 2.46
C LEU A 64 -10.90 -7.41 2.10
N THR A 65 -11.42 -8.62 2.33
CA THR A 65 -12.84 -8.94 2.15
C THR A 65 -13.31 -10.07 3.05
N ARG A 66 -14.50 -9.93 3.62
CA ARG A 66 -15.14 -11.01 4.39
C ARG A 66 -15.58 -12.20 3.52
N HIS A 67 -15.71 -11.97 2.20
CA HIS A 67 -16.19 -12.95 1.22
C HIS A 67 -15.18 -13.18 0.08
N PRO A 68 -14.02 -13.84 0.33
CA PRO A 68 -12.97 -14.06 -0.66
C PRO A 68 -13.47 -14.79 -1.92
N GLN A 69 -14.24 -15.86 -1.74
CA GLN A 69 -14.75 -16.66 -2.86
C GLN A 69 -15.64 -15.84 -3.79
N ARG A 70 -16.51 -14.98 -3.21
CA ARG A 70 -17.35 -14.08 -4.01
C ARG A 70 -16.52 -13.15 -4.88
N LEU A 71 -15.47 -12.53 -4.33
CA LEU A 71 -14.55 -11.70 -5.10
C LEU A 71 -13.92 -12.46 -6.26
N ILE A 72 -13.41 -13.67 -5.99
CA ILE A 72 -12.74 -14.52 -6.99
C ILE A 72 -13.70 -14.92 -8.11
N THR A 73 -14.91 -15.37 -7.76
CA THR A 73 -15.88 -15.86 -8.76
C THR A 73 -16.53 -14.74 -9.56
N GLN A 74 -16.62 -13.52 -9.02
CA GLN A 74 -17.19 -12.36 -9.71
C GLN A 74 -16.20 -11.68 -10.66
N HIS A 75 -14.91 -11.98 -10.57
CA HIS A 75 -13.85 -11.38 -11.38
C HIS A 75 -12.96 -12.44 -12.06
N PRO A 76 -13.55 -13.32 -12.90
CA PRO A 76 -12.78 -14.34 -13.61
C PRO A 76 -11.76 -13.74 -14.56
N GLU A 77 -11.97 -12.53 -15.08
CA GLU A 77 -11.04 -11.77 -15.91
C GLU A 77 -9.74 -11.40 -15.16
N ILE A 78 -9.83 -11.27 -13.82
CA ILE A 78 -8.66 -11.01 -12.97
C ILE A 78 -8.07 -12.34 -12.47
N PHE A 79 -8.90 -13.20 -11.88
CA PHE A 79 -8.44 -14.38 -11.15
C PHE A 79 -8.33 -15.62 -12.04
N GLY A 80 -9.02 -15.68 -13.18
CA GLY A 80 -8.95 -16.82 -14.13
C GLY A 80 -7.60 -16.93 -14.87
N ALA A 81 -6.84 -15.83 -14.95
CA ALA A 81 -5.50 -15.83 -15.53
C ALA A 81 -4.40 -16.36 -14.58
N PHE A 82 -4.75 -16.71 -13.34
CA PHE A 82 -3.82 -17.20 -12.34
C PHE A 82 -3.78 -18.73 -12.36
N HIS A 83 -2.68 -19.31 -12.83
CA HIS A 83 -2.51 -20.74 -12.99
C HIS A 83 -2.22 -21.53 -11.72
N GLU A 84 -2.02 -20.91 -10.57
CA GLU A 84 -1.78 -21.63 -9.32
C GLU A 84 -2.61 -21.09 -8.15
N TRP A 85 -3.68 -21.82 -7.87
CA TRP A 85 -4.35 -21.77 -6.59
C TRP A 85 -3.66 -22.75 -5.64
N ARG A 86 -2.76 -22.29 -4.80
CA ARG A 86 -2.23 -23.10 -3.68
C ARG A 86 -3.17 -22.95 -2.50
N GLY A 87 -4.12 -23.89 -2.43
CA GLY A 87 -5.01 -24.06 -1.30
C GLY A 87 -4.22 -24.25 -0.01
N GLY A 88 -4.21 -23.24 0.86
CA GLY A 88 -3.80 -23.38 2.23
C GLY A 88 -5.03 -23.54 3.12
N ASN A 89 -4.82 -23.96 4.37
CA ASN A 89 -5.87 -24.03 5.38
C ASN A 89 -6.50 -22.64 5.52
N TYR A 90 -7.71 -22.45 5.02
CA TYR A 90 -8.43 -21.18 4.81
C TYR A 90 -8.63 -20.34 6.07
N LEU A 91 -8.37 -20.91 7.23
CA LEU A 91 -8.55 -20.22 8.53
C LEU A 91 -7.27 -19.49 9.00
N LYS A 92 -6.10 -19.86 8.46
CA LYS A 92 -4.80 -19.35 8.94
C LYS A 92 -3.93 -18.69 7.88
N ARG A 93 -4.20 -18.87 6.58
CA ARG A 93 -3.39 -18.33 5.47
C ARG A 93 -4.25 -17.54 4.49
N PRO A 94 -3.71 -16.46 3.86
CA PRO A 94 -4.41 -15.73 2.82
C PRO A 94 -4.55 -16.57 1.55
N TYR A 95 -5.58 -16.29 0.75
CA TYR A 95 -5.61 -16.76 -0.64
C TYR A 95 -4.50 -16.04 -1.40
N GLN A 96 -3.66 -16.79 -2.10
CA GLN A 96 -2.53 -16.24 -2.83
C GLN A 96 -2.69 -16.51 -4.32
N PHE A 97 -2.53 -15.47 -5.13
CA PHE A 97 -2.53 -15.54 -6.58
C PHE A 97 -1.26 -14.88 -7.11
N HIS A 98 -0.54 -15.58 -7.96
CA HIS A 98 0.63 -15.05 -8.64
C HIS A 98 0.29 -14.80 -10.09
N PHE A 99 0.47 -13.57 -10.53
CA PHE A 99 0.35 -13.20 -11.93
C PHE A 99 1.71 -12.86 -12.49
N SER A 100 2.14 -13.62 -13.50
CA SER A 100 3.31 -13.30 -14.28
C SER A 100 2.86 -13.03 -15.71
N LYS A 101 3.16 -11.87 -16.26
CA LYS A 101 3.00 -11.63 -17.69
C LYS A 101 3.93 -12.57 -18.46
N MET A 102 3.49 -13.06 -19.63
CA MET A 102 4.28 -13.93 -20.50
C MET A 102 5.63 -13.33 -20.94
N ASP A 103 5.78 -12.00 -20.86
CA ASP A 103 7.03 -11.29 -21.16
C ASP A 103 8.02 -11.21 -19.97
N GLY A 104 7.67 -11.81 -18.83
CA GLY A 104 8.49 -11.85 -17.62
C GLY A 104 8.72 -10.49 -16.92
N LYS A 105 8.16 -9.42 -17.44
CA LYS A 105 8.48 -8.03 -17.01
C LYS A 105 7.62 -7.48 -15.87
N ALA A 106 6.57 -8.15 -15.46
CA ALA A 106 5.75 -7.71 -14.33
C ALA A 106 5.30 -8.91 -13.50
N GLN A 107 5.84 -9.03 -12.30
CA GLN A 107 5.28 -9.92 -11.27
C GLN A 107 4.28 -9.13 -10.44
N THR A 108 3.10 -9.68 -10.26
CA THR A 108 2.05 -9.07 -9.46
C THR A 108 1.40 -10.14 -8.61
N ASP A 109 1.52 -9.98 -7.30
CA ASP A 109 0.90 -10.90 -6.35
C ASP A 109 -0.41 -10.30 -5.86
N ILE A 110 -1.43 -11.14 -5.73
CA ILE A 110 -2.66 -10.79 -5.01
C ILE A 110 -2.80 -11.74 -3.83
N LEU A 111 -2.94 -11.17 -2.65
CA LEU A 111 -3.25 -11.90 -1.42
C LEU A 111 -4.60 -11.41 -0.91
N ILE A 112 -5.48 -12.33 -0.56
CA ILE A 112 -6.81 -11.98 -0.05
C ILE A 112 -6.89 -12.38 1.41
N PHE A 113 -7.14 -11.42 2.28
CA PHE A 113 -7.33 -11.60 3.71
C PHE A 113 -8.77 -11.30 4.12
N ARG A 114 -9.24 -11.94 5.17
CA ARG A 114 -10.59 -11.70 5.72
C ARG A 114 -10.65 -10.48 6.63
N SER A 115 -9.54 -10.14 7.27
CA SER A 115 -9.44 -9.06 8.27
C SER A 115 -8.03 -8.50 8.30
N LEU A 116 -7.92 -7.22 8.62
CA LEU A 116 -6.65 -6.53 8.84
C LEU A 116 -5.85 -7.12 10.02
N ASP A 117 -6.53 -7.70 11.02
CA ASP A 117 -5.89 -8.28 12.20
C ASP A 117 -5.03 -9.52 11.89
N LYS A 118 -5.27 -10.14 10.73
CA LYS A 118 -4.47 -11.27 10.24
C LYS A 118 -3.19 -10.86 9.53
N LEU A 119 -2.93 -9.55 9.47
CA LEU A 119 -1.81 -8.97 8.74
C LEU A 119 -0.83 -8.36 9.74
N ASP A 120 0.34 -8.97 9.88
CA ASP A 120 1.44 -8.46 10.68
C ASP A 120 2.46 -7.76 9.76
N PRO A 121 2.69 -6.45 9.93
CA PRO A 121 3.71 -5.74 9.15
C PRO A 121 5.11 -6.32 9.27
N ALA A 122 5.45 -6.96 10.39
CA ALA A 122 6.77 -7.54 10.63
C ALA A 122 7.09 -8.73 9.70
N GLU A 123 6.06 -9.41 9.17
CA GLU A 123 6.23 -10.52 8.23
C GLU A 123 6.71 -10.11 6.84
N PHE A 124 6.73 -8.81 6.54
CA PHE A 124 7.06 -8.28 5.22
C PHE A 124 8.33 -7.43 5.27
N PRO A 125 9.31 -7.66 4.38
CA PRO A 125 10.52 -6.85 4.34
C PRO A 125 10.27 -5.42 3.86
N ASN A 126 9.26 -5.23 2.98
CA ASN A 126 8.93 -3.95 2.37
C ASN A 126 7.90 -3.18 3.19
N ASP A 127 7.76 -1.88 2.94
CA ASP A 127 6.71 -1.07 3.53
C ASP A 127 5.31 -1.55 3.13
N ILE A 128 4.33 -1.36 4.03
CA ILE A 128 2.95 -1.71 3.78
C ILE A 128 2.10 -0.44 3.81
N PHE A 129 1.57 -0.10 2.64
CA PHE A 129 0.71 1.06 2.44
C PHE A 129 -0.77 0.68 2.49
N ILE A 130 -1.50 1.28 3.42
CA ILE A 130 -2.97 1.23 3.45
C ILE A 130 -3.49 2.23 2.41
N CYS A 131 -4.25 1.72 1.44
CA CYS A 131 -4.71 2.48 0.28
C CYS A 131 -6.24 2.63 0.22
N GLY A 132 -6.95 2.30 1.29
CA GLY A 132 -8.39 2.55 1.41
C GLY A 132 -9.29 1.34 1.18
N GLY A 133 -10.62 1.50 1.03
CA GLY A 133 -11.41 2.73 1.24
C GLY A 133 -11.64 3.10 2.71
N ALA A 134 -12.68 3.92 2.92
CA ALA A 134 -12.99 4.53 4.21
C ALA A 134 -12.92 3.55 5.40
N GLN A 135 -13.61 2.43 5.34
CA GLN A 135 -13.62 1.42 6.41
C GLN A 135 -12.23 0.82 6.68
N ILE A 136 -11.37 0.72 5.66
CA ILE A 136 -10.02 0.20 5.84
C ILE A 136 -9.13 1.26 6.47
N TYR A 137 -9.26 2.53 6.07
CA TYR A 137 -8.56 3.63 6.74
C TYR A 137 -8.96 3.73 8.21
N GLU A 138 -10.25 3.67 8.53
CA GLU A 138 -10.76 3.73 9.90
C GLU A 138 -10.14 2.66 10.80
N GLN A 139 -10.05 1.42 10.32
CA GLN A 139 -9.46 0.30 11.06
C GLN A 139 -7.93 0.38 11.14
N ALA A 140 -7.27 0.92 10.11
CA ALA A 140 -5.81 0.86 9.99
C ALA A 140 -5.09 2.06 10.58
N LEU A 141 -5.66 3.27 10.54
CA LEU A 141 -5.01 4.50 11.00
C LEU A 141 -4.43 4.40 12.42
N PRO A 142 -5.11 3.79 13.42
CA PRO A 142 -4.51 3.60 14.75
C PRO A 142 -3.24 2.74 14.78
N ARG A 143 -2.94 2.03 13.69
CA ARG A 143 -1.78 1.13 13.53
C ARG A 143 -0.78 1.65 12.50
N CYS A 144 -0.99 2.85 11.95
CA CYS A 144 -0.11 3.48 10.97
C CYS A 144 0.85 4.44 11.66
N SER A 145 2.16 4.31 11.41
CA SER A 145 3.17 5.27 11.88
C SER A 145 3.12 6.58 11.09
N ASP A 146 2.79 6.51 9.81
CA ASP A 146 2.80 7.64 8.89
C ASP A 146 1.52 7.68 8.05
N LEU A 147 1.10 8.90 7.71
CA LEU A 147 0.05 9.19 6.74
C LEU A 147 0.59 10.16 5.70
N TYR A 148 0.61 9.72 4.45
CA TYR A 148 0.87 10.54 3.28
C TYR A 148 -0.47 10.94 2.66
N LEU A 149 -0.84 12.20 2.82
CA LEU A 149 -2.16 12.70 2.44
C LEU A 149 -2.05 13.73 1.31
N THR A 150 -2.69 13.42 0.19
CA THR A 150 -2.94 14.42 -0.86
C THR A 150 -4.23 15.15 -0.51
N LEU A 151 -4.13 16.42 -0.16
CA LEU A 151 -5.26 17.31 0.09
C LEU A 151 -5.63 18.03 -1.21
N VAL A 152 -6.71 17.65 -1.82
CA VAL A 152 -7.26 18.31 -3.02
C VAL A 152 -7.94 19.60 -2.62
N LYS A 153 -7.51 20.74 -3.22
CA LYS A 153 -7.88 22.09 -2.82
C LYS A 153 -9.29 22.51 -3.28
N ARG A 154 -10.25 21.59 -3.20
CA ARG A 154 -11.66 21.85 -3.50
C ARG A 154 -12.57 20.96 -2.67
N GLU A 155 -13.81 21.36 -2.53
CA GLU A 155 -14.89 20.52 -2.04
C GLU A 155 -15.48 19.69 -3.20
N VAL A 156 -16.02 18.53 -2.85
CA VAL A 156 -16.68 17.62 -3.80
C VAL A 156 -18.12 17.38 -3.33
N ALA A 157 -19.07 17.76 -4.14
CA ALA A 157 -20.49 17.44 -3.92
C ALA A 157 -20.77 15.97 -4.28
N GLY A 158 -21.76 15.37 -3.61
CA GLY A 158 -22.20 14.00 -3.91
C GLY A 158 -21.21 12.90 -3.54
N GLY A 159 -20.23 13.18 -2.67
CA GLY A 159 -19.35 12.15 -2.13
C GLY A 159 -20.12 11.16 -1.26
N ASP A 160 -19.77 9.87 -1.40
CA ASP A 160 -20.37 8.75 -0.64
C ASP A 160 -19.34 8.00 0.22
N ALA A 161 -18.07 8.29 0.05
CA ALA A 161 -16.98 7.76 0.86
C ALA A 161 -16.10 8.91 1.39
N PHE A 162 -15.83 8.89 2.70
CA PHE A 162 -15.11 9.95 3.39
C PHE A 162 -13.89 9.40 4.13
N PHE A 163 -12.82 10.20 4.15
CA PHE A 163 -11.64 9.90 4.97
C PHE A 163 -11.98 10.10 6.45
N PRO A 164 -11.65 9.14 7.33
CA PRO A 164 -11.97 9.26 8.76
C PRO A 164 -11.16 10.38 9.43
N PRO A 165 -11.64 10.93 10.57
CA PRO A 165 -10.87 11.85 11.40
C PRO A 165 -9.53 11.21 11.84
N PHE A 166 -8.45 11.99 11.81
CA PHE A 166 -7.10 11.50 12.13
C PHE A 166 -6.27 12.52 12.93
N GLU A 167 -6.70 13.75 12.98
CA GLU A 167 -5.95 14.91 13.50
C GLU A 167 -5.64 14.79 15.00
N ASP A 168 -6.47 14.07 15.74
CA ASP A 168 -6.23 13.73 17.15
C ASP A 168 -5.01 12.83 17.34
N LYS A 169 -4.74 11.93 16.37
CA LYS A 169 -3.69 10.90 16.42
C LYS A 169 -2.42 11.28 15.68
N PHE A 170 -2.51 12.16 14.70
CA PHE A 170 -1.41 12.50 13.82
C PHE A 170 -1.04 13.99 13.92
N GLU A 171 0.23 14.27 13.74
CA GLU A 171 0.78 15.63 13.63
C GLU A 171 1.43 15.84 12.26
N LEU A 172 1.30 17.04 11.73
CA LEU A 172 1.92 17.41 10.46
C LEU A 172 3.44 17.51 10.64
N VAL A 173 4.18 16.69 9.90
CA VAL A 173 5.65 16.73 9.89
C VAL A 173 6.15 17.66 8.80
N LYS A 174 5.56 17.54 7.58
CA LYS A 174 6.08 18.27 6.43
C LYS A 174 5.03 18.38 5.31
N GLU A 175 5.01 19.54 4.67
CA GLU A 175 4.44 19.69 3.33
C GLU A 175 5.48 19.23 2.31
N LEU A 176 5.18 18.17 1.57
CA LEU A 176 6.11 17.55 0.62
C LEU A 176 6.00 18.18 -0.76
N ARG A 177 4.81 18.68 -1.10
CA ARG A 177 4.52 19.28 -2.39
C ARG A 177 3.32 20.22 -2.26
N ASP A 178 3.36 21.35 -2.97
CA ASP A 178 2.23 22.28 -3.12
C ASP A 178 2.04 22.57 -4.62
N GLU A 179 0.88 22.17 -5.14
CA GLU A 179 0.46 22.35 -6.52
C GLU A 179 -0.81 23.20 -6.56
N PRO A 180 -1.17 23.80 -7.69
CA PRO A 180 -2.39 24.61 -7.79
C PRO A 180 -3.66 23.90 -7.32
N GLU A 181 -3.80 22.60 -7.64
CA GLU A 181 -5.01 21.82 -7.35
C GLU A 181 -4.92 20.96 -6.07
N PHE A 182 -3.72 20.70 -5.54
CA PHE A 182 -3.56 19.85 -4.36
C PHE A 182 -2.26 20.13 -3.61
N LYS A 183 -2.20 19.65 -2.36
CA LYS A 183 -0.97 19.54 -1.55
C LYS A 183 -0.71 18.09 -1.19
N ILE A 184 0.57 17.73 -1.05
CA ILE A 184 0.96 16.45 -0.45
C ILE A 184 1.56 16.72 0.92
N LEU A 185 0.93 16.15 1.92
CA LEU A 185 1.24 16.36 3.33
C LEU A 185 1.72 15.04 3.95
N HIS A 186 2.76 15.10 4.75
CA HIS A 186 3.24 13.97 5.54
C HIS A 186 2.90 14.21 7.00
N TYR A 187 2.13 13.32 7.57
CA TYR A 187 1.78 13.28 8.98
C TYR A 187 2.44 12.08 9.65
N ARG A 188 2.77 12.20 10.92
CA ARG A 188 3.28 11.12 11.77
C ARG A 188 2.34 10.89 12.94
N HIS A 189 2.17 9.62 13.31
CA HIS A 189 1.37 9.26 14.48
C HIS A 189 2.09 9.67 15.77
N LYS A 190 1.40 10.39 16.65
CA LYS A 190 1.96 10.99 17.87
C LYS A 190 2.56 9.95 18.84
N ASN A 191 2.03 8.73 18.84
CA ASN A 191 2.39 7.67 19.78
C ASN A 191 3.08 6.46 19.16
N LEU A 192 3.26 6.40 17.83
CA LEU A 192 3.95 5.31 17.14
C LEU A 192 5.27 5.84 16.60
N ALA A 193 6.37 5.55 17.31
CA ALA A 193 7.70 5.89 16.82
C ALA A 193 8.07 5.01 15.62
N GLU A 194 8.63 5.62 14.57
CA GLU A 194 9.28 4.89 13.49
C GLU A 194 10.53 4.19 14.05
N GLU A 195 10.74 2.90 13.77
CA GLU A 195 12.05 2.30 13.95
C GLU A 195 13.00 2.96 12.94
N ALA A 196 14.14 3.46 13.43
CA ALA A 196 15.17 4.00 12.57
C ALA A 196 15.55 2.94 11.50
N PRO A 197 15.70 3.31 10.23
CA PRO A 197 16.08 2.36 9.20
C PRO A 197 17.38 1.65 9.62
N PRO A 198 17.49 0.33 9.39
CA PRO A 198 18.67 -0.41 9.76
C PRO A 198 19.89 0.27 9.14
N LYS A 199 20.89 0.61 9.97
CA LYS A 199 22.13 1.22 9.51
C LYS A 199 22.70 0.33 8.41
N LYS A 200 22.88 0.88 7.21
CA LYS A 200 23.53 0.17 6.09
C LYS A 200 24.86 -0.37 6.61
N VAL A 201 24.96 -1.68 6.74
CA VAL A 201 26.22 -2.36 7.06
C VAL A 201 27.17 -2.04 5.89
N LYS A 202 28.19 -1.23 6.15
CA LYS A 202 29.26 -0.99 5.18
C LYS A 202 29.90 -2.35 4.91
N LYS A 203 29.78 -2.86 3.68
CA LYS A 203 30.55 -4.01 3.23
C LYS A 203 32.02 -3.72 3.52
N ALA A 204 32.65 -4.55 4.37
CA ALA A 204 34.08 -4.51 4.59
C ALA A 204 34.77 -4.66 3.23
N LYS A 205 35.66 -3.73 2.93
CA LYS A 205 36.57 -3.87 1.78
C LYS A 205 37.48 -5.04 2.06
N ASP A 206 37.39 -6.10 1.29
CA ASP A 206 38.39 -7.17 1.29
C ASP A 206 39.75 -6.55 1.00
N SER A 207 40.59 -6.52 2.04
CA SER A 207 42.00 -6.22 1.91
C SER A 207 42.67 -7.42 1.21
N LYS A 208 43.00 -7.24 -0.06
CA LYS A 208 43.93 -8.12 -0.76
C LYS A 208 45.29 -8.00 -0.05
N GLN A 209 45.64 -8.95 0.77
CA GLN A 209 47.01 -9.17 1.18
C GLN A 209 47.72 -9.95 0.07
N GLY A 210 48.81 -9.37 -0.40
CA GLY A 210 49.65 -9.92 -1.43
C GLY A 210 50.37 -11.18 -0.96
N VAL A 211 50.44 -12.15 -1.84
CA VAL A 211 51.32 -13.29 -1.71
C VAL A 211 52.69 -12.85 -2.20
N LEU A 212 53.63 -12.77 -1.28
CA LEU A 212 55.08 -12.68 -1.56
C LEU A 212 55.53 -14.04 -2.12
N GLY A 213 56.18 -13.99 -3.26
CA GLY A 213 56.93 -15.12 -3.79
C GLY A 213 58.14 -15.44 -2.92
N LEU A 214 58.44 -16.72 -2.82
CA LEU A 214 59.73 -17.23 -2.46
C LEU A 214 60.19 -18.20 -3.55
N GLU A 215 61.21 -17.77 -4.26
CA GLU A 215 62.11 -18.63 -5.04
C GLU A 215 62.90 -19.51 -4.10
N GLY A 216 63.20 -20.73 -4.53
CA GLY A 216 64.10 -21.67 -3.88
C GLY A 216 63.98 -23.05 -4.52
#